data_5be6b6f9308cc96cca356abf2125aff2
#
_entry.id   5be6b6f9308cc96cca356abf2125aff2
#
_cell.length_a   1.000
_cell.length_b   1.000
_cell.length_c   1.000
_cell.angle_alpha   90.00
_cell.angle_beta   90.00
_cell.angle_gamma   90.00
#
_symmetry.space_group_name_H-M   'P 1'
#
loop_
_entity.id
_entity.type
_entity.pdbx_description
1 polymer ?
#
loop_
_entity_poly.entity_id
_entity_poly.type
_entity_poly.pdbx_seq_one_letter_code
_entity_poly.pdbx_strand_id
1 'polypeptide(L)'
;MRPGGGFIGSYADVTIDNGQLAGIDVRDIYDPDGQLDLKVVPPQEIKTMTQNWGARDANWFFDFPTSAKTVVYFLENSKMYSEKNITFDGAIGLNLNVMKSILGVIGPVPLEEYKVVIDDQNFFKEIQKEVETGKDKIAGEPKRILKVLAPIILERMKILSPPQLQDLVEKTGKHFSYKDIMVYMKNQDMQHFIEMANIDGGVFKLPNNFWGSYLGVVNTNVAGGKTDVFMDELIEARIDVDTSGGTFTDLQITRSHFGKDEKDPWWKATNKNFIQVYTNPNASLVSLKGNDVKNLFSNFDYDANRYIRLPQLQSIEKTKIFVNTYQTWIMQAFGKAAFGTWFNVPAGVSKILSVRYEAPGDNEIMVTTGKIFTFVFDKQSGVNTHLRISISAPLGYTWIESQSPVFSYENEDPESRITLLLTLKKQ
;
A
#
# COMPACT_ATOMS: atom_id res chain seq x y z
N MET A 1 -5.27 6.02 3.75
CA MET A 1 -4.50 4.90 3.17
C MET A 1 -5.40 4.08 2.26
N ARG A 2 -4.87 3.50 1.18
CA ARG A 2 -5.48 2.44 0.35
C ARG A 2 -4.43 1.34 0.20
N PRO A 3 -4.82 0.11 -0.13
CA PRO A 3 -3.88 -1.02 -0.20
C PRO A 3 -2.65 -0.77 -1.08
N GLY A 4 -2.80 -0.12 -2.23
CA GLY A 4 -1.69 0.25 -3.12
C GLY A 4 -0.81 1.42 -2.63
N GLY A 5 -0.97 1.89 -1.40
CA GLY A 5 -0.09 2.88 -0.76
C GLY A 5 -0.68 4.27 -0.57
N GLY A 6 -1.95 4.53 -0.92
CA GLY A 6 -2.58 5.82 -0.65
C GLY A 6 -3.90 6.04 -1.37
N PHE A 7 -4.71 6.95 -0.85
CA PHE A 7 -5.87 7.50 -1.54
C PHE A 7 -5.38 8.48 -2.61
N ILE A 8 -5.86 8.32 -3.84
CA ILE A 8 -5.50 9.21 -4.93
C ILE A 8 -6.32 10.49 -4.79
N GLY A 9 -5.66 11.56 -4.37
CA GLY A 9 -6.29 12.87 -4.28
C GLY A 9 -6.02 13.74 -5.50
N SER A 10 -4.81 13.66 -6.02
CA SER A 10 -4.33 14.38 -7.20
C SER A 10 -3.47 13.46 -8.04
N TYR A 11 -3.39 13.75 -9.32
CA TYR A 11 -2.49 13.08 -10.25
C TYR A 11 -1.90 14.11 -11.22
N ALA A 12 -0.93 13.71 -11.99
CA ALA A 12 -0.37 14.53 -13.05
C ALA A 12 -0.33 13.74 -14.35
N ASP A 13 -0.76 14.38 -15.44
CA ASP A 13 -0.47 13.91 -16.79
C ASP A 13 0.95 14.34 -17.12
N VAL A 14 1.82 13.37 -17.38
CA VAL A 14 3.23 13.59 -17.71
C VAL A 14 3.47 13.14 -19.15
N THR A 15 3.99 14.03 -19.96
CA THR A 15 4.39 13.73 -21.34
C THR A 15 5.92 13.74 -21.42
N ILE A 16 6.46 12.59 -21.86
CA ILE A 16 7.90 12.44 -22.13
C ILE A 16 8.05 12.24 -23.63
N ASP A 17 8.86 13.08 -24.27
CA ASP A 17 9.20 12.98 -25.69
C ASP A 17 10.70 12.87 -25.87
N ASN A 18 11.17 11.82 -26.57
CA ASN A 18 12.60 11.55 -26.79
C ASN A 18 13.44 11.58 -25.48
N GLY A 19 12.89 11.06 -24.37
CA GLY A 19 13.55 11.03 -23.07
C GLY A 19 13.55 12.37 -22.32
N GLN A 20 12.88 13.39 -22.82
CA GLN A 20 12.76 14.69 -22.18
C GLN A 20 11.34 14.95 -21.70
N LEU A 21 11.21 15.59 -20.52
CA LEU A 21 9.91 16.02 -20.02
C LEU A 21 9.34 17.13 -20.93
N ALA A 22 8.34 16.80 -21.74
CA ALA A 22 7.67 17.72 -22.65
C ALA A 22 6.50 18.46 -22.00
N GLY A 23 5.87 17.86 -20.98
CA GLY A 23 4.75 18.49 -20.27
C GLY A 23 4.40 17.78 -18.96
N ILE A 24 3.86 18.57 -18.03
CA ILE A 24 3.23 18.07 -16.80
C ILE A 24 1.99 18.91 -16.51
N ASP A 25 0.86 18.25 -16.25
CA ASP A 25 -0.38 18.91 -15.90
C ASP A 25 -0.97 18.25 -14.63
N VAL A 26 -0.94 18.98 -13.52
CA VAL A 26 -1.45 18.51 -12.22
C VAL A 26 -2.96 18.72 -12.15
N ARG A 27 -3.69 17.65 -11.82
CA ARG A 27 -5.15 17.61 -11.83
C ARG A 27 -5.73 17.07 -10.53
N ASP A 28 -6.97 17.46 -10.26
CA ASP A 28 -7.79 16.80 -9.26
C ASP A 28 -8.35 15.48 -9.81
N ILE A 29 -8.28 14.40 -9.04
CA ILE A 29 -8.81 13.09 -9.44
C ILE A 29 -10.36 13.11 -9.55
N TYR A 30 -11.02 14.06 -8.91
CA TYR A 30 -12.47 14.22 -9.02
C TYR A 30 -12.91 14.75 -10.40
N ASP A 31 -12.00 15.39 -11.16
CA ASP A 31 -12.31 15.89 -12.51
C ASP A 31 -12.62 14.74 -13.49
N PRO A 32 -11.76 13.72 -13.66
CA PRO A 32 -12.09 12.56 -14.48
C PRO A 32 -13.18 11.68 -13.87
N ASP A 33 -13.25 11.53 -12.54
CA ASP A 33 -14.31 10.74 -11.90
C ASP A 33 -15.70 11.32 -12.15
N GLY A 34 -15.83 12.66 -12.15
CA GLY A 34 -17.08 13.37 -12.46
C GLY A 34 -17.53 13.25 -13.92
N GLN A 35 -16.63 12.85 -14.81
CA GLN A 35 -16.85 12.66 -16.25
C GLN A 35 -16.84 11.18 -16.66
N LEU A 36 -16.89 10.26 -15.70
CA LEU A 36 -16.90 8.81 -15.93
C LEU A 36 -18.33 8.30 -16.06
N ASP A 37 -18.76 7.95 -17.28
CA ASP A 37 -20.09 7.37 -17.53
C ASP A 37 -20.19 5.89 -17.13
N LEU A 38 -19.05 5.21 -16.96
CA LEU A 38 -19.02 3.81 -16.56
C LEU A 38 -19.57 3.63 -15.13
N LYS A 39 -20.49 2.69 -15.00
CA LYS A 39 -21.03 2.25 -13.72
C LYS A 39 -20.30 0.98 -13.29
N VAL A 40 -19.41 1.10 -12.32
CA VAL A 40 -18.55 -0.01 -11.87
C VAL A 40 -18.82 -0.32 -10.41
N VAL A 41 -19.04 -1.63 -10.12
CA VAL A 41 -19.25 -2.11 -8.75
C VAL A 41 -18.01 -1.83 -7.92
N PRO A 42 -18.11 -1.07 -6.80
CA PRO A 42 -16.98 -0.81 -5.94
C PRO A 42 -16.63 -2.04 -5.07
N PRO A 43 -15.40 -2.09 -4.52
CA PRO A 43 -15.03 -3.05 -3.49
C PRO A 43 -16.01 -3.04 -2.33
N GLN A 44 -16.28 -4.21 -1.76
CA GLN A 44 -17.31 -4.39 -0.74
C GLN A 44 -17.14 -3.45 0.47
N GLU A 45 -15.92 -3.18 0.87
CA GLU A 45 -15.58 -2.37 2.04
C GLU A 45 -15.94 -0.89 1.88
N ILE A 46 -16.08 -0.41 0.64
CA ILE A 46 -16.45 0.99 0.35
C ILE A 46 -17.85 1.16 -0.25
N LYS A 47 -18.64 0.09 -0.43
CA LYS A 47 -20.02 0.15 -0.96
C LYS A 47 -20.96 1.05 -0.16
N THR A 48 -20.70 1.25 1.13
CA THR A 48 -21.46 2.18 1.97
C THR A 48 -21.09 3.64 1.78
N MET A 49 -19.93 3.92 1.13
CA MET A 49 -19.45 5.27 0.87
C MET A 49 -19.70 5.75 -0.54
N THR A 50 -19.64 4.83 -1.50
CA THR A 50 -19.85 5.14 -2.92
C THR A 50 -20.59 4.02 -3.61
N GLN A 51 -21.54 4.41 -4.47
CA GLN A 51 -22.25 3.46 -5.33
C GLN A 51 -21.47 3.13 -6.60
N ASN A 52 -20.60 4.05 -7.04
CA ASN A 52 -19.80 3.88 -8.25
C ASN A 52 -18.30 3.91 -7.93
N TRP A 53 -17.55 2.93 -8.43
CA TRP A 53 -16.11 2.90 -8.32
C TRP A 53 -15.48 3.78 -9.40
N GLY A 54 -14.49 4.57 -9.01
CA GLY A 54 -13.77 5.47 -9.91
C GLY A 54 -12.28 5.52 -9.57
N ALA A 55 -11.55 6.35 -10.31
CA ALA A 55 -10.10 6.46 -10.23
C ALA A 55 -9.60 6.83 -8.83
N ARG A 56 -10.32 7.68 -8.09
CA ARG A 56 -9.91 8.13 -6.73
C ARG A 56 -9.73 6.99 -5.72
N ASP A 57 -10.47 5.89 -5.89
CA ASP A 57 -10.42 4.72 -5.01
C ASP A 57 -9.78 3.49 -5.69
N ALA A 58 -9.25 3.63 -6.92
CA ALA A 58 -8.75 2.53 -7.74
C ALA A 58 -7.36 2.02 -7.31
N ASN A 59 -6.63 2.75 -6.45
CA ASN A 59 -5.42 2.24 -5.79
C ASN A 59 -5.78 1.22 -4.68
N TRP A 60 -6.61 0.24 -5.07
CA TRP A 60 -7.31 -0.67 -4.16
C TRP A 60 -6.60 -1.99 -3.92
N PHE A 61 -5.66 -2.35 -4.74
CA PHE A 61 -4.97 -3.63 -4.63
C PHE A 61 -3.61 -3.47 -3.93
N PHE A 62 -3.20 -4.47 -3.15
CA PHE A 62 -1.85 -4.51 -2.57
C PHE A 62 -0.78 -4.62 -3.68
N ASP A 63 -1.12 -5.28 -4.78
CA ASP A 63 -0.33 -5.34 -6.00
C ASP A 63 -0.44 -4.03 -6.78
N PHE A 64 0.61 -3.22 -6.77
CA PHE A 64 0.57 -1.91 -7.42
C PHE A 64 0.33 -1.98 -8.94
N PRO A 65 0.91 -2.91 -9.73
CA PRO A 65 0.59 -3.02 -11.14
C PRO A 65 -0.91 -3.21 -11.41
N THR A 66 -1.61 -4.01 -10.59
CA THR A 66 -3.06 -4.17 -10.67
C THR A 66 -3.82 -2.89 -10.32
N SER A 67 -3.38 -2.17 -9.29
CA SER A 67 -3.93 -0.87 -8.91
C SER A 67 -3.73 0.17 -10.02
N ALA A 68 -2.50 0.30 -10.52
CA ALA A 68 -2.13 1.24 -11.57
C ALA A 68 -2.93 1.00 -12.86
N LYS A 69 -3.03 -0.27 -13.30
CA LYS A 69 -3.87 -0.67 -14.44
C LYS A 69 -5.32 -0.25 -14.25
N THR A 70 -5.85 -0.37 -13.04
CA THR A 70 -7.24 -0.01 -12.73
C THR A 70 -7.43 1.51 -12.76
N VAL A 71 -6.49 2.28 -12.22
CA VAL A 71 -6.49 3.75 -12.31
C VAL A 71 -6.47 4.21 -13.76
N VAL A 72 -5.52 3.71 -14.54
CA VAL A 72 -5.38 4.03 -15.97
C VAL A 72 -6.67 3.69 -16.73
N TYR A 73 -7.27 2.52 -16.44
CA TYR A 73 -8.56 2.13 -17.05
C TYR A 73 -9.66 3.17 -16.77
N PHE A 74 -9.81 3.65 -15.55
CA PHE A 74 -10.82 4.67 -15.24
C PHE A 74 -10.51 6.01 -15.89
N LEU A 75 -9.27 6.45 -15.90
CA LEU A 75 -8.88 7.69 -16.56
C LEU A 75 -9.20 7.65 -18.06
N GLU A 76 -8.75 6.61 -18.77
CA GLU A 76 -8.97 6.47 -20.21
C GLU A 76 -10.45 6.37 -20.61
N ASN A 77 -11.32 5.87 -19.72
CA ASN A 77 -12.75 5.79 -19.93
C ASN A 77 -13.51 7.05 -19.47
N SER A 78 -12.84 8.00 -18.83
CA SER A 78 -13.43 9.31 -18.56
C SER A 78 -13.54 10.15 -19.82
N LYS A 79 -14.62 10.91 -20.01
CA LYS A 79 -14.81 11.82 -21.17
C LYS A 79 -13.64 12.76 -21.36
N MET A 80 -13.00 13.18 -20.29
CA MET A 80 -11.82 14.04 -20.30
C MET A 80 -10.72 13.53 -21.24
N TYR A 81 -10.56 12.20 -21.35
CA TYR A 81 -9.55 11.52 -22.15
C TYR A 81 -10.14 10.79 -23.34
N SER A 82 -11.24 10.08 -23.18
CA SER A 82 -11.84 9.24 -24.23
C SER A 82 -12.31 10.04 -25.43
N GLU A 83 -12.87 11.23 -25.24
CA GLU A 83 -13.30 12.11 -26.35
C GLU A 83 -12.14 12.65 -27.16
N LYS A 84 -10.92 12.65 -26.60
CA LYS A 84 -9.68 13.08 -27.27
C LYS A 84 -8.83 11.91 -27.74
N ASN A 85 -9.29 10.66 -27.56
CA ASN A 85 -8.54 9.43 -27.82
C ASN A 85 -7.16 9.40 -27.12
N ILE A 86 -7.06 9.97 -25.91
CA ILE A 86 -5.83 9.94 -25.11
C ILE A 86 -5.75 8.61 -24.37
N THR A 87 -4.60 7.96 -24.49
CA THR A 87 -4.23 6.76 -23.74
C THR A 87 -2.92 7.00 -23.01
N PHE A 88 -2.70 6.22 -21.95
CA PHE A 88 -1.48 6.30 -21.14
C PHE A 88 -0.61 5.05 -21.38
N ASP A 89 0.70 5.22 -21.41
CA ASP A 89 1.65 4.11 -21.55
C ASP A 89 1.87 3.37 -20.21
N GLY A 90 1.60 4.03 -19.09
CA GLY A 90 1.77 3.47 -17.76
C GLY A 90 1.36 4.44 -16.66
N ALA A 91 1.81 4.15 -15.44
CA ALA A 91 1.61 5.01 -14.28
C ALA A 91 2.80 4.90 -13.30
N ILE A 92 3.11 6.01 -12.65
CA ILE A 92 4.11 6.08 -11.57
C ILE A 92 3.37 6.48 -10.29
N GLY A 93 3.45 5.62 -9.28
CA GLY A 93 2.98 5.93 -7.93
C GLY A 93 4.07 6.65 -7.14
N LEU A 94 3.73 7.79 -6.56
CA LEU A 94 4.61 8.54 -5.67
C LEU A 94 3.91 8.76 -4.33
N ASN A 95 4.61 8.51 -3.24
CA ASN A 95 4.08 8.85 -1.93
C ASN A 95 4.68 10.17 -1.40
N LEU A 96 4.23 10.56 -0.20
CA LEU A 96 4.62 11.80 0.45
C LEU A 96 6.14 11.92 0.68
N ASN A 97 6.85 10.81 0.94
CA ASN A 97 8.28 10.83 1.26
C ASN A 97 9.11 11.31 0.06
N VAL A 98 8.68 10.99 -1.16
CA VAL A 98 9.34 11.47 -2.38
C VAL A 98 9.30 13.00 -2.46
N MET A 99 8.12 13.59 -2.20
CA MET A 99 7.96 15.06 -2.23
C MET A 99 8.79 15.73 -1.13
N LYS A 100 8.85 15.14 0.07
CA LYS A 100 9.72 15.63 1.15
C LYS A 100 11.18 15.62 0.72
N SER A 101 11.66 14.54 0.10
CA SER A 101 13.04 14.44 -0.38
C SER A 101 13.36 15.46 -1.48
N ILE A 102 12.45 15.66 -2.43
CA ILE A 102 12.61 16.68 -3.47
C ILE A 102 12.73 18.07 -2.84
N LEU A 103 11.80 18.43 -1.94
CA LEU A 103 11.82 19.73 -1.24
C LEU A 103 13.08 19.92 -0.38
N GLY A 104 13.54 18.86 0.27
CA GLY A 104 14.81 18.88 1.03
C GLY A 104 16.04 19.18 0.15
N VAL A 105 16.03 18.77 -1.12
CA VAL A 105 17.13 19.03 -2.07
C VAL A 105 17.03 20.42 -2.70
N ILE A 106 15.83 20.82 -3.16
CA ILE A 106 15.62 22.11 -3.84
C ILE A 106 15.52 23.30 -2.88
N GLY A 107 15.34 23.02 -1.58
CA GLY A 107 15.13 24.02 -0.53
C GLY A 107 13.71 24.59 -0.48
N PRO A 108 13.45 25.44 0.53
CA PRO A 108 12.13 26.02 0.78
C PRO A 108 11.60 26.82 -0.42
N VAL A 109 10.29 26.67 -0.71
CA VAL A 109 9.59 27.30 -1.83
C VAL A 109 8.60 28.34 -1.30
N PRO A 110 8.84 29.67 -1.46
CA PRO A 110 7.87 30.68 -1.11
C PRO A 110 6.69 30.67 -2.08
N LEU A 111 5.49 30.63 -1.53
CA LEU A 111 4.23 30.79 -2.26
C LEU A 111 3.56 32.09 -1.77
N GLU A 112 3.92 33.22 -2.38
CA GLU A 112 3.47 34.56 -1.94
C GLU A 112 1.95 34.69 -1.94
N GLU A 113 1.28 34.12 -2.94
CA GLU A 113 -0.18 34.12 -3.04
C GLU A 113 -0.86 33.44 -1.84
N TYR A 114 -0.21 32.45 -1.22
CA TYR A 114 -0.69 31.71 -0.05
C TYR A 114 -0.08 32.22 1.27
N LYS A 115 0.86 33.15 1.19
CA LYS A 115 1.61 33.69 2.34
C LYS A 115 2.27 32.59 3.17
N VAL A 116 2.81 31.57 2.51
CA VAL A 116 3.45 30.42 3.12
C VAL A 116 4.77 30.09 2.41
N VAL A 117 5.72 29.55 3.16
CA VAL A 117 6.93 28.94 2.60
C VAL A 117 6.79 27.45 2.80
N ILE A 118 6.81 26.70 1.69
CA ILE A 118 6.70 25.24 1.69
C ILE A 118 8.09 24.62 1.74
N ASP A 119 8.29 23.70 2.66
CA ASP A 119 9.52 22.91 2.83
C ASP A 119 9.20 21.42 3.07
N ASP A 120 10.23 20.59 3.27
CA ASP A 120 10.13 19.16 3.53
C ASP A 120 9.42 18.82 4.84
N GLN A 121 9.40 19.73 5.82
CA GLN A 121 8.79 19.53 7.14
C GLN A 121 7.30 19.88 7.16
N ASN A 122 6.91 20.94 6.44
CA ASN A 122 5.55 21.46 6.51
C ASN A 122 4.67 21.12 5.29
N PHE A 123 5.25 20.64 4.19
CA PHE A 123 4.55 20.40 2.91
C PHE A 123 3.19 19.74 3.09
N PHE A 124 3.14 18.62 3.78
CA PHE A 124 1.89 17.87 3.93
C PHE A 124 0.83 18.65 4.70
N LYS A 125 1.21 19.27 5.84
CA LYS A 125 0.28 19.98 6.70
C LYS A 125 -0.28 21.23 6.01
N GLU A 126 0.56 22.00 5.35
CA GLU A 126 0.14 23.24 4.67
C GLU A 126 -0.71 22.95 3.43
N ILE A 127 -0.32 21.96 2.60
CA ILE A 127 -1.14 21.55 1.46
C ILE A 127 -2.50 21.00 1.93
N GLN A 128 -2.52 20.14 2.95
CA GLN A 128 -3.77 19.56 3.45
C GLN A 128 -4.70 20.62 4.03
N LYS A 129 -4.16 21.60 4.75
CA LYS A 129 -4.92 22.72 5.31
C LYS A 129 -5.57 23.55 4.19
N GLU A 130 -4.81 23.88 3.14
CA GLU A 130 -5.36 24.64 2.00
C GLU A 130 -6.46 23.83 1.29
N VAL A 131 -6.24 22.54 1.05
CA VAL A 131 -7.22 21.65 0.40
C VAL A 131 -8.51 21.49 1.21
N GLU A 132 -8.45 21.47 2.55
CA GLU A 132 -9.62 21.23 3.41
C GLU A 132 -10.36 22.51 3.80
N THR A 133 -9.65 23.63 4.03
CA THR A 133 -10.23 24.85 4.60
C THR A 133 -9.73 26.14 3.97
N GLY A 134 -8.80 26.07 3.01
CA GLY A 134 -8.18 27.26 2.43
C GLY A 134 -9.06 28.02 1.43
N LYS A 135 -8.51 29.12 0.90
CA LYS A 135 -9.20 30.00 -0.07
C LYS A 135 -9.57 29.26 -1.36
N ASP A 136 -8.71 28.36 -1.82
CA ASP A 136 -8.95 27.60 -3.05
C ASP A 136 -10.10 26.60 -2.88
N LYS A 137 -10.27 26.02 -1.68
CA LYS A 137 -11.44 25.19 -1.35
C LYS A 137 -12.73 26.00 -1.46
N ILE A 138 -12.72 27.23 -0.93
CA ILE A 138 -13.88 28.13 -0.99
C ILE A 138 -14.19 28.54 -2.43
N ALA A 139 -13.15 28.71 -3.26
CA ALA A 139 -13.28 29.05 -4.68
C ALA A 139 -13.69 27.85 -5.57
N GLY A 140 -13.78 26.62 -5.02
CA GLY A 140 -14.11 25.41 -5.79
C GLY A 140 -12.93 24.74 -6.48
N GLU A 141 -11.70 25.20 -6.25
CA GLU A 141 -10.45 24.66 -6.81
C GLU A 141 -9.48 24.17 -5.71
N PRO A 142 -9.85 23.23 -4.84
CA PRO A 142 -9.13 22.92 -3.61
C PRO A 142 -7.67 22.50 -3.80
N LYS A 143 -7.27 22.13 -5.02
CA LYS A 143 -5.90 21.67 -5.33
C LYS A 143 -5.11 22.64 -6.21
N ARG A 144 -5.59 23.87 -6.38
CA ARG A 144 -4.89 24.89 -7.14
C ARG A 144 -3.48 25.16 -6.60
N ILE A 145 -3.29 25.09 -5.29
CA ILE A 145 -1.95 25.24 -4.66
C ILE A 145 -0.94 24.24 -5.25
N LEU A 146 -1.32 23.01 -5.58
CA LEU A 146 -0.43 22.03 -6.23
C LEU A 146 -0.10 22.41 -7.67
N LYS A 147 -1.07 22.98 -8.41
CA LYS A 147 -0.84 23.50 -9.77
C LYS A 147 0.14 24.67 -9.79
N VAL A 148 0.16 25.47 -8.70
CA VAL A 148 1.11 26.60 -8.54
C VAL A 148 2.48 26.10 -8.11
N LEU A 149 2.55 25.12 -7.20
CA LEU A 149 3.79 24.61 -6.63
C LEU A 149 4.59 23.75 -7.63
N ALA A 150 3.93 22.91 -8.41
CA ALA A 150 4.61 21.94 -9.29
C ALA A 150 5.55 22.59 -10.33
N PRO A 151 5.17 23.64 -11.06
CA PRO A 151 6.08 24.32 -12.00
C PRO A 151 7.33 24.90 -11.30
N ILE A 152 7.18 25.44 -10.09
CA ILE A 152 8.30 26.03 -9.32
C ILE A 152 9.28 24.93 -8.94
N ILE A 153 8.79 23.78 -8.48
CA ILE A 153 9.63 22.59 -8.17
C ILE A 153 10.40 22.18 -9.41
N LEU A 154 9.72 22.04 -10.56
CA LEU A 154 10.36 21.62 -11.81
C LEU A 154 11.45 22.59 -12.27
N GLU A 155 11.20 23.89 -12.22
CA GLU A 155 12.20 24.89 -12.60
C GLU A 155 13.43 24.83 -11.68
N ARG A 156 13.24 24.63 -10.37
CA ARG A 156 14.35 24.46 -9.44
C ARG A 156 15.12 23.17 -9.68
N MET A 157 14.43 22.08 -10.05
CA MET A 157 15.09 20.82 -10.40
C MET A 157 15.99 20.93 -11.64
N LYS A 158 15.65 21.79 -12.62
CA LYS A 158 16.46 21.99 -13.83
C LYS A 158 17.81 22.67 -13.54
N ILE A 159 17.93 23.41 -12.45
CA ILE A 159 19.12 24.20 -12.09
C ILE A 159 19.88 23.64 -10.89
N LEU A 160 19.65 22.35 -10.55
CA LEU A 160 20.36 21.70 -9.45
C LEU A 160 21.88 21.70 -9.70
N SER A 161 22.65 22.01 -8.67
CA SER A 161 24.11 21.83 -8.68
C SER A 161 24.45 20.32 -8.72
N PRO A 162 25.65 19.94 -9.19
CA PRO A 162 26.07 18.53 -9.21
C PRO A 162 25.93 17.79 -7.87
N PRO A 163 26.29 18.39 -6.71
CA PRO A 163 26.04 17.73 -5.41
C PRO A 163 24.55 17.51 -5.10
N GLN A 164 23.68 18.46 -5.44
CA GLN A 164 22.24 18.34 -5.24
C GLN A 164 21.65 17.25 -6.14
N LEU A 165 22.11 17.18 -7.39
CA LEU A 165 21.68 16.13 -8.32
C LEU A 165 22.11 14.76 -7.82
N GLN A 166 23.34 14.62 -7.31
CA GLN A 166 23.81 13.37 -6.71
C GLN A 166 22.95 12.96 -5.50
N ASP A 167 22.64 13.89 -4.59
CA ASP A 167 21.78 13.66 -3.44
C ASP A 167 20.36 13.23 -3.86
N LEU A 168 19.79 13.88 -4.90
CA LEU A 168 18.47 13.52 -5.43
C LEU A 168 18.47 12.10 -6.01
N VAL A 169 19.50 11.72 -6.78
CA VAL A 169 19.63 10.38 -7.37
C VAL A 169 19.75 9.31 -6.28
N GLU A 170 20.58 9.56 -5.25
CA GLU A 170 20.73 8.63 -4.12
C GLU A 170 19.40 8.44 -3.36
N LYS A 171 18.69 9.54 -3.05
CA LYS A 171 17.37 9.50 -2.39
C LYS A 171 16.33 8.79 -3.26
N THR A 172 16.34 9.01 -4.57
CA THR A 172 15.44 8.33 -5.51
C THR A 172 15.68 6.82 -5.50
N GLY A 173 16.92 6.36 -5.48
CA GLY A 173 17.25 4.94 -5.32
C GLY A 173 16.66 4.34 -4.05
N LYS A 174 16.77 5.02 -2.91
CA LYS A 174 16.15 4.61 -1.64
C LYS A 174 14.61 4.55 -1.75
N HIS A 175 14.00 5.53 -2.42
CA HIS A 175 12.53 5.53 -2.58
C HIS A 175 11.99 4.32 -3.36
N PHE A 176 12.76 3.79 -4.31
CA PHE A 176 12.40 2.51 -4.94
C PHE A 176 12.49 1.34 -3.96
N SER A 177 13.54 1.27 -3.14
CA SER A 177 13.71 0.21 -2.13
C SER A 177 12.59 0.21 -1.08
N TYR A 178 11.95 1.35 -0.81
CA TYR A 178 10.88 1.51 0.18
C TYR A 178 9.46 1.48 -0.40
N LYS A 179 9.28 1.24 -1.71
CA LYS A 179 8.00 1.40 -2.42
C LYS A 179 7.40 2.81 -2.30
N ASP A 180 8.24 3.82 -2.09
CA ASP A 180 7.82 5.21 -2.16
C ASP A 180 7.60 5.65 -3.61
N ILE A 181 8.35 5.03 -4.54
CA ILE A 181 8.17 5.12 -5.99
C ILE A 181 7.87 3.72 -6.52
N MET A 182 6.79 3.59 -7.29
CA MET A 182 6.39 2.35 -7.94
C MET A 182 6.04 2.65 -9.39
N VAL A 183 6.40 1.76 -10.31
CA VAL A 183 6.23 1.97 -11.75
C VAL A 183 5.43 0.84 -12.37
N TYR A 184 4.48 1.21 -13.22
CA TYR A 184 3.72 0.29 -14.06
C TYR A 184 3.77 0.75 -15.51
N MET A 185 4.00 -0.18 -16.46
CA MET A 185 3.97 0.08 -17.89
C MET A 185 3.03 -0.90 -18.58
N LYS A 186 2.26 -0.43 -19.57
CA LYS A 186 1.40 -1.29 -20.41
C LYS A 186 2.20 -2.18 -21.35
N ASN A 187 3.35 -1.69 -21.85
CA ASN A 187 4.26 -2.48 -22.66
C ASN A 187 4.82 -3.63 -21.81
N GLN A 188 4.66 -4.86 -22.28
CA GLN A 188 5.02 -6.07 -21.52
C GLN A 188 6.52 -6.21 -21.30
N ASP A 189 7.35 -5.86 -22.28
CA ASP A 189 8.81 -5.97 -22.15
C ASP A 189 9.34 -4.95 -21.14
N MET A 190 8.82 -3.71 -21.16
CA MET A 190 9.15 -2.70 -20.17
C MET A 190 8.65 -3.11 -18.77
N GLN A 191 7.44 -3.64 -18.67
CA GLN A 191 6.90 -4.11 -17.40
C GLN A 191 7.75 -5.26 -16.83
N HIS A 192 8.19 -6.19 -17.66
CA HIS A 192 9.06 -7.28 -17.24
C HIS A 192 10.41 -6.75 -16.72
N PHE A 193 11.01 -5.77 -17.39
CA PHE A 193 12.22 -5.11 -16.90
C PHE A 193 12.01 -4.44 -15.52
N ILE A 194 10.87 -3.75 -15.34
CA ILE A 194 10.49 -3.09 -14.09
C ILE A 194 10.30 -4.12 -12.96
N GLU A 195 9.65 -5.26 -13.26
CA GLU A 195 9.49 -6.39 -12.33
C GLU A 195 10.87 -6.98 -11.92
N MET A 196 11.76 -7.20 -12.88
CA MET A 196 13.12 -7.69 -12.63
C MET A 196 13.94 -6.71 -11.77
N ALA A 197 13.75 -5.42 -11.97
CA ALA A 197 14.38 -4.37 -11.15
C ALA A 197 13.72 -4.22 -9.76
N ASN A 198 12.63 -4.94 -9.48
CA ASN A 198 11.85 -4.91 -8.23
C ASN A 198 11.35 -3.51 -7.86
N ILE A 199 10.96 -2.71 -8.87
CA ILE A 199 10.44 -1.34 -8.72
C ILE A 199 8.97 -1.20 -9.12
N ASP A 200 8.32 -2.31 -9.43
CA ASP A 200 6.90 -2.36 -9.80
C ASP A 200 5.94 -2.24 -8.61
N GLY A 201 6.43 -2.45 -7.38
CA GLY A 201 5.59 -2.51 -6.18
C GLY A 201 4.64 -3.73 -6.15
N GLY A 202 4.87 -4.73 -6.98
CA GLY A 202 4.08 -5.95 -7.05
C GLY A 202 4.21 -6.85 -5.83
N VAL A 203 3.21 -7.69 -5.60
CA VAL A 203 3.24 -8.73 -4.55
C VAL A 203 4.21 -9.85 -4.96
N PHE A 204 5.03 -10.31 -4.03
CA PHE A 204 6.00 -11.36 -4.27
C PHE A 204 5.34 -12.64 -4.80
N LYS A 205 5.79 -13.11 -5.97
CA LYS A 205 5.32 -14.36 -6.58
C LYS A 205 6.06 -15.53 -5.94
N LEU A 206 5.36 -16.36 -5.15
CA LEU A 206 5.97 -17.53 -4.53
C LEU A 206 6.40 -18.55 -5.60
N PRO A 207 7.64 -19.07 -5.55
CA PRO A 207 8.05 -20.20 -6.40
C PRO A 207 7.21 -21.45 -6.15
N ASN A 208 7.07 -22.31 -7.14
CA ASN A 208 6.31 -23.57 -7.00
C ASN A 208 6.80 -24.47 -5.87
N ASN A 209 8.11 -24.44 -5.57
CA ASN A 209 8.75 -25.21 -4.51
C ASN A 209 9.04 -24.37 -3.27
N PHE A 210 8.26 -23.33 -3.02
CA PHE A 210 8.45 -22.44 -1.88
C PHE A 210 8.26 -23.17 -0.56
N TRP A 211 9.34 -23.29 0.19
CA TRP A 211 9.31 -23.73 1.58
C TRP A 211 9.64 -22.57 2.49
N GLY A 212 8.64 -22.08 3.20
CA GLY A 212 8.82 -20.87 3.98
C GLY A 212 7.51 -20.26 4.44
N SER A 213 7.61 -19.05 4.95
CA SER A 213 6.47 -18.23 5.39
C SER A 213 6.47 -16.88 4.68
N TYR A 214 5.30 -16.49 4.19
CA TYR A 214 5.05 -15.17 3.60
C TYR A 214 4.18 -14.35 4.55
N LEU A 215 4.49 -13.07 4.70
CA LEU A 215 3.70 -12.12 5.48
C LEU A 215 3.58 -10.80 4.73
N GLY A 216 2.37 -10.30 4.60
CA GLY A 216 2.07 -8.93 4.19
C GLY A 216 0.94 -8.38 5.07
N VAL A 217 1.12 -7.18 5.61
CA VAL A 217 0.08 -6.49 6.38
C VAL A 217 -0.35 -5.25 5.61
N VAL A 218 -1.66 -5.14 5.33
CA VAL A 218 -2.21 -4.12 4.45
C VAL A 218 -3.33 -3.36 5.17
N ASN A 219 -3.18 -2.07 5.24
CA ASN A 219 -4.08 -1.14 5.91
C ASN A 219 -4.91 -0.36 4.90
N THR A 220 -6.21 -0.25 5.14
CA THR A 220 -7.14 0.52 4.31
C THR A 220 -7.99 1.42 5.19
N ASN A 221 -7.70 2.72 5.23
CA ASN A 221 -8.51 3.68 5.97
C ASN A 221 -9.77 4.04 5.18
N VAL A 222 -10.93 3.64 5.70
CA VAL A 222 -12.24 3.83 5.07
C VAL A 222 -13.04 4.87 5.82
N ALA A 223 -13.03 6.12 5.35
CA ALA A 223 -13.70 7.28 5.98
C ALA A 223 -13.19 7.63 7.40
N GLY A 224 -11.94 7.33 7.71
CA GLY A 224 -11.28 7.69 8.97
C GLY A 224 -10.47 8.99 8.90
N GLY A 225 -10.88 9.96 8.10
CA GLY A 225 -10.16 11.24 7.95
C GLY A 225 -8.77 11.09 7.32
N LYS A 226 -7.88 12.04 7.63
CA LYS A 226 -6.48 12.08 7.14
C LYS A 226 -5.50 11.56 8.20
N THR A 227 -5.91 10.56 8.97
CA THR A 227 -5.23 10.11 10.19
C THR A 227 -4.00 9.25 9.95
N ASP A 228 -3.81 8.71 8.73
CA ASP A 228 -2.73 7.74 8.45
C ASP A 228 -1.32 8.29 8.68
N VAL A 229 -1.12 9.59 8.56
CA VAL A 229 0.16 10.27 8.84
C VAL A 229 0.56 10.26 10.32
N PHE A 230 -0.41 9.98 11.20
CA PHE A 230 -0.22 9.88 12.66
C PHE A 230 -0.34 8.43 13.15
N MET A 231 -0.27 7.47 12.25
CA MET A 231 -0.33 6.05 12.59
C MET A 231 1.05 5.43 12.53
N ASP A 232 1.42 4.71 13.61
CA ASP A 232 2.55 3.78 13.61
C ASP A 232 2.06 2.35 13.75
N GLU A 233 2.85 1.41 13.22
CA GLU A 233 2.54 -0.01 13.23
C GLU A 233 3.74 -0.83 13.67
N LEU A 234 3.55 -1.68 14.69
CA LEU A 234 4.49 -2.72 15.09
C LEU A 234 3.91 -4.09 14.72
N ILE A 235 4.65 -4.84 13.93
CA ILE A 235 4.32 -6.22 13.52
C ILE A 235 5.27 -7.17 14.23
N GLU A 236 4.73 -8.06 15.06
CA GLU A 236 5.48 -9.09 15.78
C GLU A 236 4.97 -10.46 15.35
N ALA A 237 5.81 -11.27 14.70
CA ALA A 237 5.45 -12.62 14.28
C ALA A 237 6.38 -13.66 14.88
N ARG A 238 5.79 -14.68 15.52
CA ARG A 238 6.47 -15.90 15.94
C ARG A 238 6.03 -17.02 15.04
N ILE A 239 6.99 -17.64 14.38
CA ILE A 239 6.76 -18.68 13.40
C ILE A 239 7.46 -19.95 13.88
N ASP A 240 6.69 -20.98 14.17
CA ASP A 240 7.20 -22.29 14.53
C ASP A 240 7.12 -23.20 13.30
N VAL A 241 8.26 -23.76 12.88
CA VAL A 241 8.35 -24.71 11.78
C VAL A 241 8.28 -26.12 12.36
N ASP A 242 7.36 -26.94 11.88
CA ASP A 242 7.22 -28.31 12.34
C ASP A 242 8.11 -29.30 11.54
N THR A 243 8.13 -30.56 11.97
CA THR A 243 8.93 -31.62 11.32
C THR A 243 8.38 -32.06 9.97
N SER A 244 7.15 -31.69 9.62
CA SER A 244 6.57 -31.90 8.28
C SER A 244 6.86 -30.74 7.32
N GLY A 245 7.54 -29.67 7.81
CA GLY A 245 7.81 -28.45 7.05
C GLY A 245 6.66 -27.47 7.04
N GLY A 246 5.58 -27.73 7.78
CA GLY A 246 4.50 -26.79 8.02
C GLY A 246 4.90 -25.66 8.98
N THR A 247 4.10 -24.60 9.01
CA THR A 247 4.34 -23.46 9.91
C THR A 247 3.10 -23.13 10.73
N PHE A 248 3.32 -22.80 12.00
CA PHE A 248 2.33 -22.20 12.86
C PHE A 248 2.78 -20.79 13.20
N THR A 249 1.92 -19.79 13.01
CA THR A 249 2.26 -18.38 13.21
C THR A 249 1.36 -17.74 14.25
N ASP A 250 1.99 -17.15 15.28
CA ASP A 250 1.40 -16.20 16.20
C ASP A 250 1.79 -14.79 15.76
N LEU A 251 0.84 -14.02 15.24
CA LEU A 251 1.03 -12.66 14.75
C LEU A 251 0.33 -11.66 15.68
N GLN A 252 1.06 -10.63 16.09
CA GLN A 252 0.51 -9.46 16.76
C GLN A 252 0.78 -8.22 15.94
N ILE A 253 -0.25 -7.42 15.70
CA ILE A 253 -0.15 -6.14 15.00
C ILE A 253 -0.64 -5.06 15.95
N THR A 254 0.29 -4.25 16.45
CA THR A 254 -0.02 -3.08 17.27
C THR A 254 -0.10 -1.86 16.37
N ARG A 255 -1.24 -1.15 16.39
CA ARG A 255 -1.38 0.14 15.72
C ARG A 255 -1.65 1.25 16.73
N SER A 256 -0.87 2.33 16.63
CA SER A 256 -0.90 3.47 17.54
C SER A 256 -1.25 4.74 16.79
N HIS A 257 -2.20 5.52 17.31
CA HIS A 257 -2.66 6.76 16.70
C HIS A 257 -2.23 7.98 17.52
N PHE A 258 -1.24 8.75 17.04
CA PHE A 258 -0.63 9.88 17.76
C PHE A 258 -1.30 11.24 17.51
N GLY A 259 -2.36 11.31 16.70
CA GLY A 259 -3.01 12.56 16.30
C GLY A 259 -3.96 13.19 17.34
N LYS A 260 -3.94 12.78 18.62
CA LYS A 260 -4.88 13.24 19.67
C LYS A 260 -4.83 14.76 19.88
N ASP A 261 -3.62 15.33 19.88
CA ASP A 261 -3.38 16.73 20.22
C ASP A 261 -3.38 17.66 18.98
N GLU A 262 -3.63 17.11 17.78
CA GLU A 262 -3.74 17.89 16.55
C GLU A 262 -4.98 18.79 16.60
N LYS A 263 -4.88 19.98 15.99
CA LYS A 263 -5.96 20.97 16.02
C LYS A 263 -7.12 20.58 15.12
N ASP A 264 -6.80 20.07 13.96
CA ASP A 264 -7.78 19.83 12.89
C ASP A 264 -8.53 18.50 13.09
N PRO A 265 -9.87 18.50 12.95
CA PRO A 265 -10.69 17.33 13.26
C PRO A 265 -10.40 16.13 12.37
N TRP A 266 -9.93 16.34 11.13
CA TRP A 266 -9.61 15.23 10.21
C TRP A 266 -8.33 14.48 10.58
N TRP A 267 -7.45 15.04 11.43
CA TRP A 267 -6.25 14.35 11.94
C TRP A 267 -6.48 13.59 13.23
N LYS A 268 -7.45 14.03 14.05
CA LYS A 268 -7.83 13.37 15.30
C LYS A 268 -9.09 12.52 15.23
N ALA A 269 -9.59 12.27 14.03
CA ALA A 269 -10.67 11.32 13.82
C ALA A 269 -10.21 9.89 14.16
N THR A 270 -11.14 8.98 14.42
CA THR A 270 -10.81 7.56 14.51
C THR A 270 -10.29 7.06 13.16
N ASN A 271 -9.10 6.43 13.11
CA ASN A 271 -8.62 5.72 11.95
C ASN A 271 -9.50 4.49 11.72
N LYS A 272 -10.36 4.52 10.71
CA LYS A 272 -11.31 3.44 10.39
C LYS A 272 -10.65 2.48 9.40
N ASN A 273 -9.96 1.49 9.92
CA ASN A 273 -9.11 0.61 9.15
C ASN A 273 -9.77 -0.73 8.83
N PHE A 274 -9.78 -1.10 7.55
CA PHE A 274 -9.91 -2.48 7.12
C PHE A 274 -8.52 -3.04 6.91
N ILE A 275 -8.09 -3.93 7.82
CA ILE A 275 -6.75 -4.54 7.79
C ILE A 275 -6.81 -5.92 7.16
N GLN A 276 -5.80 -6.24 6.34
CA GLN A 276 -5.67 -7.55 5.70
C GLN A 276 -4.30 -8.13 6.02
N VAL A 277 -4.26 -9.40 6.42
CA VAL A 277 -3.04 -10.18 6.62
C VAL A 277 -2.92 -11.18 5.48
N TYR A 278 -1.94 -10.99 4.62
CA TYR A 278 -1.59 -11.89 3.52
C TYR A 278 -0.55 -12.90 3.98
N THR A 279 -0.78 -14.17 3.66
CA THR A 279 0.09 -15.28 4.06
C THR A 279 0.17 -16.36 2.97
N ASN A 280 0.76 -17.51 3.26
CA ASN A 280 0.88 -18.62 2.30
C ASN A 280 -0.49 -19.02 1.72
N PRO A 281 -0.55 -19.48 0.47
CA PRO A 281 -1.83 -19.78 -0.23
C PRO A 281 -2.75 -20.75 0.51
N ASN A 282 -2.16 -21.72 1.20
CA ASN A 282 -2.88 -22.81 1.89
C ASN A 282 -3.06 -22.56 3.39
N ALA A 283 -2.81 -21.33 3.85
CA ALA A 283 -2.92 -21.01 5.27
C ALA A 283 -4.37 -21.01 5.74
N SER A 284 -4.59 -21.57 6.93
CA SER A 284 -5.86 -21.64 7.62
C SER A 284 -5.85 -20.79 8.87
N LEU A 285 -6.89 -19.98 9.07
CA LEU A 285 -7.05 -19.14 10.26
C LEU A 285 -7.42 -20.00 11.47
N VAL A 286 -6.62 -19.94 12.53
CA VAL A 286 -6.87 -20.65 13.80
C VAL A 286 -7.61 -19.77 14.79
N SER A 287 -7.22 -18.49 14.93
CA SER A 287 -7.93 -17.53 15.77
C SER A 287 -7.62 -16.09 15.37
N LEU A 288 -8.57 -15.19 15.68
CA LEU A 288 -8.39 -13.75 15.50
C LEU A 288 -9.09 -13.02 16.65
N LYS A 289 -8.39 -12.04 17.29
CA LYS A 289 -8.87 -11.26 18.43
C LYS A 289 -8.44 -9.81 18.33
N GLY A 290 -9.21 -8.90 18.93
CA GLY A 290 -8.91 -7.47 19.01
C GLY A 290 -9.51 -6.64 17.88
N ASN A 291 -10.13 -7.26 16.89
CA ASN A 291 -10.82 -6.61 15.79
C ASN A 291 -12.17 -5.99 16.21
N ASP A 292 -12.72 -5.18 15.33
CA ASP A 292 -14.04 -4.56 15.50
C ASP A 292 -15.09 -5.29 14.65
N VAL A 293 -16.30 -5.36 15.17
CA VAL A 293 -17.46 -5.86 14.41
C VAL A 293 -18.05 -4.69 13.61
N LYS A 294 -18.17 -4.87 12.30
CA LYS A 294 -18.83 -3.89 11.44
C LYS A 294 -19.71 -4.59 10.40
N ASN A 295 -20.99 -4.34 10.49
CA ASN A 295 -21.93 -4.79 9.48
C ASN A 295 -21.94 -3.81 8.30
N LEU A 296 -21.48 -4.27 7.15
CA LEU A 296 -21.53 -3.53 5.90
C LEU A 296 -22.63 -4.13 5.01
N PHE A 297 -23.79 -3.51 5.03
CA PHE A 297 -24.86 -3.86 4.10
C PHE A 297 -25.09 -2.70 3.14
N SER A 298 -25.03 -2.98 1.85
CA SER A 298 -25.53 -2.11 0.81
C SER A 298 -26.76 -2.78 0.20
N ASN A 299 -27.89 -2.14 0.30
CA ASN A 299 -29.16 -2.62 -0.31
C ASN A 299 -29.24 -2.25 -1.80
N PHE A 300 -28.17 -1.69 -2.38
CA PHE A 300 -28.18 -1.28 -3.77
C PHE A 300 -28.02 -2.50 -4.69
N ASP A 301 -28.97 -2.68 -5.60
CA ASP A 301 -28.93 -3.75 -6.59
C ASP A 301 -28.07 -3.33 -7.79
N TYR A 302 -26.84 -3.78 -7.80
CA TYR A 302 -25.88 -3.47 -8.85
C TYR A 302 -26.24 -4.13 -10.19
N ASP A 303 -26.85 -5.31 -10.17
CA ASP A 303 -27.19 -6.08 -11.38
C ASP A 303 -28.41 -5.47 -12.07
N ALA A 304 -29.45 -5.13 -11.33
CA ALA A 304 -30.63 -4.42 -11.86
C ALA A 304 -30.26 -3.05 -12.46
N ASN A 305 -29.22 -2.39 -11.92
CA ASN A 305 -28.71 -1.11 -12.38
C ASN A 305 -27.60 -1.22 -13.44
N ARG A 306 -27.30 -2.42 -13.94
CA ARG A 306 -26.35 -2.71 -15.03
C ARG A 306 -24.92 -2.24 -14.73
N TYR A 307 -24.47 -2.35 -13.49
CA TYR A 307 -23.09 -2.09 -13.13
C TYR A 307 -22.18 -3.22 -13.63
N ILE A 308 -21.02 -2.85 -14.17
CA ILE A 308 -20.01 -3.82 -14.57
C ILE A 308 -19.10 -4.18 -13.38
N ARG A 309 -18.53 -5.39 -13.41
CA ARG A 309 -17.55 -5.86 -12.42
C ARG A 309 -16.22 -6.01 -13.09
N LEU A 310 -15.19 -5.33 -12.56
CA LEU A 310 -13.83 -5.50 -13.07
C LEU A 310 -13.31 -6.90 -12.70
N PRO A 311 -12.73 -7.63 -13.66
CA PRO A 311 -12.33 -9.03 -13.47
C PRO A 311 -11.37 -9.24 -12.29
N GLN A 312 -10.43 -8.31 -12.07
CA GLN A 312 -9.44 -8.38 -11.00
C GLN A 312 -10.09 -8.35 -9.62
N LEU A 313 -11.04 -7.42 -9.40
CA LEU A 313 -11.78 -7.33 -8.15
C LEU A 313 -12.72 -8.54 -7.99
N GLN A 314 -13.43 -8.90 -9.06
CA GLN A 314 -14.36 -10.02 -9.06
C GLN A 314 -13.68 -11.35 -8.72
N SER A 315 -12.45 -11.59 -9.21
CA SER A 315 -11.71 -12.81 -8.90
C SER A 315 -11.41 -12.96 -7.41
N ILE A 316 -11.07 -11.86 -6.74
CA ILE A 316 -10.84 -11.82 -5.29
C ILE A 316 -12.16 -11.96 -4.53
N GLU A 317 -13.19 -11.16 -4.89
CA GLU A 317 -14.45 -11.15 -4.16
C GLU A 317 -15.24 -12.47 -4.26
N LYS A 318 -15.08 -13.24 -5.33
CA LYS A 318 -15.66 -14.59 -5.47
C LYS A 318 -15.08 -15.61 -4.48
N THR A 319 -13.88 -15.37 -3.96
CA THR A 319 -13.23 -16.26 -2.99
C THR A 319 -13.52 -15.88 -1.54
N LYS A 320 -14.14 -14.70 -1.31
CA LYS A 320 -14.43 -14.22 0.05
C LYS A 320 -15.42 -15.08 0.79
N ILE A 321 -15.02 -15.58 1.95
CA ILE A 321 -15.84 -16.31 2.91
C ILE A 321 -15.83 -15.54 4.23
N PHE A 322 -17.00 -15.22 4.77
CA PHE A 322 -17.11 -14.58 6.07
C PHE A 322 -17.16 -15.61 7.20
N VAL A 323 -16.24 -15.48 8.15
CA VAL A 323 -16.17 -16.35 9.33
C VAL A 323 -16.78 -15.63 10.52
N ASN A 324 -18.01 -15.98 10.84
CA ASN A 324 -18.78 -15.34 11.91
C ASN A 324 -18.10 -15.39 13.28
N THR A 325 -17.44 -16.52 13.62
CA THR A 325 -16.74 -16.71 14.89
C THR A 325 -15.69 -15.64 15.14
N TYR A 326 -14.97 -15.21 14.09
CA TYR A 326 -13.88 -14.24 14.18
C TYR A 326 -14.25 -12.88 13.59
N GLN A 327 -15.45 -12.70 13.04
CA GLN A 327 -15.88 -11.47 12.36
C GLN A 327 -14.83 -11.00 11.33
N THR A 328 -14.39 -11.93 10.50
CA THR A 328 -13.32 -11.73 9.52
C THR A 328 -13.67 -12.37 8.18
N TRP A 329 -13.08 -11.85 7.11
CA TRP A 329 -13.13 -12.42 5.77
C TRP A 329 -11.89 -13.25 5.50
N ILE A 330 -12.05 -14.43 4.94
CA ILE A 330 -10.97 -15.21 4.34
C ILE A 330 -11.12 -15.10 2.82
N MET A 331 -10.03 -14.82 2.12
CA MET A 331 -10.03 -14.66 0.66
C MET A 331 -8.72 -15.13 0.04
N GLN A 332 -8.73 -15.36 -1.27
CA GLN A 332 -7.55 -15.61 -2.08
C GLN A 332 -7.26 -14.38 -2.95
N ALA A 333 -6.04 -13.85 -2.88
CA ALA A 333 -5.61 -12.71 -3.69
C ALA A 333 -4.11 -12.82 -3.98
N PHE A 334 -3.73 -12.61 -5.24
CA PHE A 334 -2.32 -12.61 -5.69
C PHE A 334 -1.54 -13.88 -5.32
N GLY A 335 -2.20 -15.04 -5.39
CA GLY A 335 -1.60 -16.33 -5.01
C GLY A 335 -1.32 -16.48 -3.51
N LYS A 336 -2.06 -15.77 -2.66
CA LYS A 336 -1.96 -15.77 -1.20
C LYS A 336 -3.34 -15.98 -0.58
N ALA A 337 -3.39 -16.63 0.59
CA ALA A 337 -4.53 -16.48 1.49
C ALA A 337 -4.44 -15.13 2.20
N ALA A 338 -5.59 -14.47 2.40
CA ALA A 338 -5.66 -13.22 3.12
C ALA A 338 -6.81 -13.23 4.13
N PHE A 339 -6.55 -12.70 5.32
CA PHE A 339 -7.52 -12.54 6.41
C PHE A 339 -7.83 -11.05 6.56
N GLY A 340 -9.08 -10.64 6.28
CA GLY A 340 -9.49 -9.24 6.28
C GLY A 340 -10.51 -8.93 7.36
N THR A 341 -10.27 -7.91 8.19
CA THR A 341 -11.18 -7.51 9.26
C THR A 341 -11.13 -6.00 9.54
N TRP A 342 -12.12 -5.50 10.27
CA TRP A 342 -12.14 -4.12 10.72
C TRP A 342 -11.30 -3.96 12.00
N PHE A 343 -10.48 -2.92 12.02
CA PHE A 343 -9.58 -2.61 13.12
C PHE A 343 -9.42 -1.10 13.27
N ASN A 344 -10.38 -0.48 13.98
CA ASN A 344 -10.43 0.97 14.15
C ASN A 344 -9.59 1.41 15.33
N VAL A 345 -8.82 2.49 15.17
CA VAL A 345 -7.94 3.02 16.21
C VAL A 345 -8.30 4.48 16.49
N PRO A 346 -8.88 4.79 17.65
CA PRO A 346 -9.14 6.17 18.06
C PRO A 346 -7.84 6.95 18.30
N ALA A 347 -7.90 8.27 18.15
CA ALA A 347 -6.75 9.14 18.43
C ALA A 347 -6.29 9.03 19.90
N GLY A 348 -4.98 8.92 20.08
CA GLY A 348 -4.34 8.74 21.40
C GLY A 348 -4.42 7.31 21.94
N VAL A 349 -4.83 6.33 21.14
CA VAL A 349 -4.98 4.93 21.54
C VAL A 349 -4.03 4.04 20.75
N SER A 350 -3.49 3.02 21.41
CA SER A 350 -2.83 1.86 20.79
C SER A 350 -3.73 0.63 20.95
N LYS A 351 -3.93 -0.12 19.86
CA LYS A 351 -4.71 -1.36 19.85
C LYS A 351 -3.88 -2.50 19.28
N ILE A 352 -4.15 -3.71 19.74
CA ILE A 352 -3.48 -4.94 19.28
C ILE A 352 -4.50 -5.83 18.57
N LEU A 353 -4.18 -6.24 17.35
CA LEU A 353 -4.84 -7.32 16.61
C LEU A 353 -3.96 -8.56 16.73
N SER A 354 -4.52 -9.65 17.27
CA SER A 354 -3.83 -10.94 17.37
C SER A 354 -4.42 -11.90 16.35
N VAL A 355 -3.58 -12.48 15.51
CA VAL A 355 -3.97 -13.43 14.45
C VAL A 355 -3.11 -14.68 14.59
N ARG A 356 -3.76 -15.85 14.69
CA ARG A 356 -3.11 -17.15 14.66
C ARG A 356 -3.51 -17.90 13.41
N TYR A 357 -2.56 -18.43 12.69
CA TYR A 357 -2.79 -19.22 11.49
C TYR A 357 -1.74 -20.30 11.32
N GLU A 358 -2.09 -21.31 10.55
CA GLU A 358 -1.21 -22.40 10.19
C GLU A 358 -1.15 -22.55 8.67
N ALA A 359 0.01 -22.92 8.15
CA ALA A 359 0.18 -23.32 6.76
C ALA A 359 0.75 -24.73 6.75
N PRO A 360 0.06 -25.70 6.13
CA PRO A 360 0.52 -27.08 6.10
C PRO A 360 1.85 -27.19 5.37
N GLY A 361 2.68 -28.13 5.78
CA GLY A 361 3.87 -28.53 5.03
C GLY A 361 3.48 -29.18 3.71
N ASP A 362 4.36 -29.06 2.74
CA ASP A 362 4.25 -29.81 1.50
C ASP A 362 4.91 -31.18 1.71
N ASN A 363 4.16 -32.28 1.52
CA ASN A 363 4.65 -33.62 1.68
C ASN A 363 5.84 -34.00 0.73
N GLU A 364 6.04 -33.19 -0.32
CA GLU A 364 7.19 -33.32 -1.23
C GLU A 364 8.45 -32.63 -0.67
N ILE A 365 8.31 -31.80 0.39
CA ILE A 365 9.41 -31.06 1.00
C ILE A 365 9.93 -31.83 2.21
N MET A 366 11.06 -32.53 2.04
CA MET A 366 11.75 -33.19 3.16
C MET A 366 12.51 -32.12 4.00
N VAL A 367 12.24 -32.13 5.30
CA VAL A 367 13.00 -31.33 6.29
C VAL A 367 14.31 -32.03 6.58
N THR A 368 15.41 -31.53 6.01
CA THR A 368 16.74 -32.12 6.09
C THR A 368 17.81 -31.05 6.33
N THR A 369 18.97 -31.47 6.83
CA THR A 369 20.17 -30.64 6.92
C THR A 369 20.51 -29.98 5.58
N GLY A 370 20.81 -28.69 5.58
CA GLY A 370 21.11 -27.88 4.38
C GLY A 370 19.88 -27.37 3.64
N LYS A 371 18.65 -27.77 4.03
CA LYS A 371 17.44 -27.21 3.47
C LYS A 371 17.30 -25.74 3.89
N ILE A 372 16.92 -24.88 2.96
CA ILE A 372 16.75 -23.44 3.19
C ILE A 372 15.26 -23.12 3.37
N PHE A 373 14.91 -22.58 4.53
CA PHE A 373 13.62 -21.99 4.81
C PHE A 373 13.64 -20.51 4.41
N THR A 374 12.62 -20.04 3.70
CA THR A 374 12.56 -18.66 3.22
C THR A 374 11.42 -17.91 3.92
N PHE A 375 11.75 -16.88 4.67
CA PHE A 375 10.75 -15.93 5.15
C PHE A 375 10.71 -14.70 4.23
N VAL A 376 9.51 -14.31 3.80
CA VAL A 376 9.31 -13.10 2.98
C VAL A 376 8.31 -12.19 3.66
N PHE A 377 8.69 -10.93 3.87
CA PHE A 377 7.80 -9.86 4.28
C PHE A 377 7.66 -8.85 3.14
N ASP A 378 6.43 -8.58 2.70
CA ASP A 378 6.10 -7.50 1.76
C ASP A 378 5.45 -6.34 2.53
N LYS A 379 6.13 -5.19 2.60
CA LYS A 379 5.65 -3.96 3.24
C LYS A 379 4.65 -3.23 2.33
N GLN A 380 3.62 -2.67 2.92
CA GLN A 380 2.74 -1.73 2.22
C GLN A 380 3.43 -0.37 2.05
N SER A 381 3.33 0.22 0.85
CA SER A 381 3.84 1.58 0.59
C SER A 381 3.22 2.62 1.53
N GLY A 382 4.03 3.52 2.06
CA GLY A 382 3.60 4.67 2.85
C GLY A 382 3.15 4.35 4.29
N VAL A 383 3.42 3.16 4.81
CA VAL A 383 3.17 2.79 6.22
C VAL A 383 4.48 2.80 7.01
N ASN A 384 4.47 3.47 8.17
CA ASN A 384 5.56 3.36 9.14
C ASN A 384 5.40 2.03 9.86
N THR A 385 6.28 1.08 9.57
CA THR A 385 6.22 -0.29 10.12
C THR A 385 7.50 -0.59 10.86
N HIS A 386 7.39 -1.04 12.11
CA HIS A 386 8.45 -1.71 12.84
C HIS A 386 8.17 -3.22 12.76
N LEU A 387 9.17 -4.02 12.39
CA LEU A 387 9.05 -5.46 12.16
C LEU A 387 9.92 -6.24 13.13
N ARG A 388 9.31 -7.18 13.88
CA ARG A 388 9.98 -8.16 14.74
C ARG A 388 9.55 -9.56 14.38
N ILE A 389 10.52 -10.40 14.04
CA ILE A 389 10.27 -11.78 13.59
C ILE A 389 11.09 -12.74 14.47
N SER A 390 10.47 -13.81 14.89
CA SER A 390 11.11 -14.94 15.55
C SER A 390 10.71 -16.22 14.83
N ILE A 391 11.69 -17.03 14.39
CA ILE A 391 11.46 -18.26 13.62
C ILE A 391 12.14 -19.42 14.35
N SER A 392 11.33 -20.36 14.84
CA SER A 392 11.79 -21.61 15.48
C SER A 392 12.03 -22.69 14.45
N ALA A 393 13.18 -23.32 14.52
CA ALA A 393 13.50 -24.49 13.70
C ALA A 393 12.68 -25.72 14.14
N PRO A 394 12.48 -26.69 13.24
CA PRO A 394 11.87 -27.98 13.58
C PRO A 394 12.62 -28.69 14.73
N LEU A 395 11.91 -29.49 15.50
CA LEU A 395 12.50 -30.26 16.60
C LEU A 395 13.70 -31.09 16.12
N GLY A 396 14.84 -30.98 16.82
CA GLY A 396 16.10 -31.65 16.49
C GLY A 396 16.96 -30.89 15.46
N TYR A 397 16.60 -29.63 15.14
CA TYR A 397 17.35 -28.78 14.22
C TYR A 397 17.66 -27.41 14.86
N THR A 398 18.65 -26.74 14.28
CA THR A 398 19.02 -25.33 14.54
C THR A 398 19.16 -24.61 13.19
N TRP A 399 19.12 -23.29 13.23
CA TRP A 399 19.47 -22.43 12.10
C TRP A 399 20.98 -22.19 12.08
N ILE A 400 21.61 -22.32 10.92
CA ILE A 400 23.06 -22.04 10.77
C ILE A 400 23.33 -20.56 11.08
N GLU A 401 22.46 -19.67 10.64
CA GLU A 401 22.61 -18.21 10.71
C GLU A 401 22.61 -17.70 12.16
N SER A 402 21.86 -18.32 13.05
CA SER A 402 21.81 -17.95 14.48
C SER A 402 22.55 -18.94 15.39
N GLN A 403 22.98 -20.08 14.88
CA GLN A 403 23.53 -21.20 15.67
C GLN A 403 22.61 -21.62 16.84
N SER A 404 21.31 -21.42 16.69
CA SER A 404 20.28 -21.58 17.71
C SER A 404 19.02 -22.23 17.09
N PRO A 405 18.18 -22.91 17.89
CA PRO A 405 16.86 -23.32 17.42
C PRO A 405 15.96 -22.14 17.04
N VAL A 406 16.25 -20.95 17.50
CA VAL A 406 15.45 -19.73 17.23
C VAL A 406 16.32 -18.70 16.51
N PHE A 407 15.82 -18.21 15.40
CA PHE A 407 16.34 -17.04 14.70
C PHE A 407 15.46 -15.82 15.00
N SER A 408 16.06 -14.67 15.29
CA SER A 408 15.37 -13.41 15.53
C SER A 408 15.83 -12.33 14.59
N TYR A 409 14.90 -11.53 14.10
CA TYR A 409 15.14 -10.37 13.24
C TYR A 409 14.30 -9.20 13.70
N GLU A 410 14.90 -8.01 13.73
CA GLU A 410 14.22 -6.76 14.07
C GLU A 410 14.69 -5.65 13.13
N ASN A 411 13.73 -4.82 12.66
CA ASN A 411 14.00 -3.65 11.84
C ASN A 411 12.92 -2.59 12.09
N GLU A 412 13.34 -1.39 12.48
CA GLU A 412 12.44 -0.27 12.80
C GLU A 412 11.83 0.40 11.57
N ASP A 413 12.47 0.26 10.41
CA ASP A 413 11.99 0.78 9.12
C ASP A 413 12.40 -0.17 7.99
N PRO A 414 11.70 -1.31 7.83
CA PRO A 414 12.04 -2.28 6.80
C PRO A 414 11.82 -1.72 5.40
N GLU A 415 12.72 -2.10 4.49
CA GLU A 415 12.52 -1.90 3.06
C GLU A 415 11.23 -2.59 2.57
N SER A 416 10.85 -2.30 1.35
CA SER A 416 9.62 -2.80 0.72
C SER A 416 9.47 -4.31 0.75
N ARG A 417 10.60 -5.04 0.69
CA ARG A 417 10.64 -6.51 0.78
C ARG A 417 11.85 -6.96 1.57
N ILE A 418 11.57 -7.72 2.64
CA ILE A 418 12.60 -8.40 3.41
C ILE A 418 12.53 -9.89 3.05
N THR A 419 13.66 -10.46 2.70
CA THR A 419 13.80 -11.92 2.46
C THR A 419 14.88 -12.45 3.40
N LEU A 420 14.50 -13.37 4.29
CA LEU A 420 15.41 -14.07 5.19
C LEU A 420 15.54 -15.51 4.71
N LEU A 421 16.77 -15.95 4.53
CA LEU A 421 17.12 -17.33 4.14
C LEU A 421 17.75 -18.01 5.34
N LEU A 422 17.12 -19.07 5.84
CA LEU A 422 17.56 -19.79 7.04
C LEU A 422 17.86 -21.24 6.69
N THR A 423 19.08 -21.67 6.98
CA THR A 423 19.58 -22.99 6.62
C THR A 423 19.50 -23.93 7.81
N LEU A 424 18.85 -25.08 7.65
CA LEU A 424 18.74 -26.10 8.69
C LEU A 424 20.06 -26.86 8.91
N LYS A 425 20.40 -27.05 10.18
CA LYS A 425 21.46 -27.94 10.65
C LYS A 425 20.88 -28.86 11.71
N LYS A 426 21.09 -30.17 11.55
CA LYS A 426 20.71 -31.16 12.56
C LYS A 426 21.56 -30.97 13.82
N GLN A 427 20.93 -31.02 15.00
CA GLN A 427 21.61 -30.97 16.30
C GLN A 427 22.47 -32.21 16.54
#